data_2e45b32ee89bb6927ec52c0c894dafb5
#
_entry.id   2e45b32ee89bb6927ec52c0c894dafb5
#
_cell.length_a   1.000
_cell.length_b   1.000
_cell.length_c   1.000
_cell.angle_alpha   90.00
_cell.angle_beta   90.00
_cell.angle_gamma   90.00
#
_symmetry.space_group_name_H-M   'P 1'
#
loop_
_entity.id
_entity.type
_entity.pdbx_description
1 polymer ?
#
loop_
_entity_poly.entity_id
_entity_poly.type
_entity_poly.pdbx_seq_one_letter_code
_entity_poly.pdbx_strand_id
1 'polypeptide(L)'
;PHEQLRYYGQTTMFTCGAVAAMTALSHLGLEPFADAEDEAARERELAFWRAATNFPACEPLGLAVAVHDAITESASPIRLELHLDTTAPTLLEGYEGDERTFREQLQEQSRAEVASRGIQQHTDPLSIEQITERVAAGELAVLLIEEEPMHDVSTPHWVVAHSVKGDTVLLNDPWITAQQGETWVDSHDLPVSVAVLDQMIAYGDPAYRGVIFVAR
;
A
#
# COMPACT_ATOMS: atom_id res chain seq x y z
N PRO A 1 19.03 -10.39 12.96
CA PRO A 1 17.76 -11.10 12.99
C PRO A 1 16.74 -10.14 12.40
N HIS A 2 16.21 -10.47 11.22
CA HIS A 2 15.07 -9.71 10.69
C HIS A 2 13.91 -10.03 11.63
N GLU A 3 13.46 -9.01 12.36
CA GLU A 3 12.28 -9.12 13.20
C GLU A 3 11.12 -9.38 12.24
N GLN A 4 10.36 -10.44 12.47
CA GLN A 4 9.29 -10.87 11.60
C GLN A 4 8.19 -9.81 11.62
N LEU A 5 7.69 -9.39 10.45
CA LEU A 5 6.54 -8.50 10.36
C LEU A 5 5.37 -9.08 11.15
N ARG A 6 4.75 -8.29 12.01
CA ARG A 6 3.50 -8.70 12.65
C ARG A 6 2.40 -8.67 11.61
N TYR A 7 1.62 -9.73 11.53
CA TYR A 7 0.49 -9.81 10.63
C TYR A 7 -0.75 -9.19 11.26
N TYR A 8 -1.44 -8.37 10.49
CA TYR A 8 -2.80 -7.90 10.76
C TYR A 8 -3.59 -8.00 9.46
N GLY A 9 -4.74 -8.72 9.49
CA GLY A 9 -5.63 -8.84 8.34
C GLY A 9 -6.63 -7.69 8.32
N GLN A 10 -6.92 -7.16 7.12
CA GLN A 10 -7.96 -6.14 6.94
C GLN A 10 -9.34 -6.68 7.36
N THR A 11 -10.14 -5.82 7.98
CA THR A 11 -11.47 -6.22 8.48
C THR A 11 -12.60 -5.91 7.50
N THR A 12 -12.32 -5.21 6.41
CA THR A 12 -13.28 -4.85 5.36
C THR A 12 -12.66 -5.06 3.97
N MET A 13 -13.49 -5.10 2.93
CA MET A 13 -13.03 -5.23 1.53
C MET A 13 -12.27 -3.99 1.00
N PHE A 14 -12.17 -2.92 1.78
CA PHE A 14 -11.71 -1.62 1.27
C PHE A 14 -10.47 -1.08 1.98
N THR A 15 -10.03 -1.73 3.05
CA THR A 15 -9.02 -1.18 3.96
C THR A 15 -7.60 -1.70 3.69
N CYS A 16 -7.37 -2.42 2.57
CA CYS A 16 -6.07 -2.98 2.21
C CYS A 16 -4.94 -1.94 2.25
N GLY A 17 -5.12 -0.77 1.64
CA GLY A 17 -4.12 0.29 1.64
C GLY A 17 -3.79 0.80 3.04
N ALA A 18 -4.82 1.01 3.87
CA ALA A 18 -4.62 1.42 5.26
C ALA A 18 -3.85 0.36 6.05
N VAL A 19 -4.26 -0.91 5.94
CA VAL A 19 -3.62 -2.02 6.68
C VAL A 19 -2.19 -2.27 6.20
N ALA A 20 -1.94 -2.25 4.89
CA ALA A 20 -0.59 -2.38 4.34
C ALA A 20 0.33 -1.25 4.86
N ALA A 21 -0.12 0.00 4.80
CA ALA A 21 0.65 1.13 5.30
C ALA A 21 0.91 1.02 6.81
N MET A 22 -0.10 0.72 7.61
CA MET A 22 0.02 0.57 9.06
C MET A 22 0.95 -0.60 9.43
N THR A 23 0.90 -1.73 8.70
CA THR A 23 1.83 -2.85 8.87
C THR A 23 3.28 -2.43 8.65
N ALA A 24 3.54 -1.70 7.57
CA ALA A 24 4.88 -1.18 7.29
C ALA A 24 5.38 -0.21 8.39
N LEU A 25 4.54 0.73 8.82
CA LEU A 25 4.86 1.67 9.89
C LEU A 25 5.07 0.98 11.24
N SER A 26 4.25 -0.02 11.57
CA SER A 26 4.40 -0.81 12.80
C SER A 26 5.74 -1.54 12.85
N HIS A 27 6.16 -2.13 11.74
CA HIS A 27 7.47 -2.78 11.66
C HIS A 27 8.62 -1.80 11.88
N LEU A 28 8.46 -0.56 11.45
CA LEU A 28 9.45 0.51 11.69
C LEU A 28 9.32 1.12 13.11
N GLY A 29 8.50 0.54 13.99
CA GLY A 29 8.38 0.92 15.39
C GLY A 29 7.40 2.06 15.66
N LEU A 30 6.57 2.41 14.68
CA LEU A 30 5.41 3.27 14.89
C LEU A 30 4.25 2.31 15.21
N GLU A 31 3.83 2.22 16.47
CA GLU A 31 2.87 1.20 16.91
C GLU A 31 1.39 1.56 16.64
N PRO A 32 0.92 1.52 15.40
CA PRO A 32 -0.52 1.62 15.13
C PRO A 32 -1.28 0.34 15.52
N PHE A 33 -0.60 -0.81 15.54
CA PHE A 33 -1.16 -2.10 15.94
C PHE A 33 -0.40 -2.69 17.12
N ALA A 34 -0.92 -2.52 18.34
CA ALA A 34 -0.32 -3.14 19.51
C ALA A 34 -0.62 -4.66 19.58
N ASP A 35 -1.86 -5.07 19.24
CA ASP A 35 -2.28 -6.47 19.16
C ASP A 35 -3.36 -6.68 18.09
N ALA A 36 -3.23 -7.74 17.29
CA ALA A 36 -4.09 -8.05 16.15
C ALA A 36 -5.53 -8.45 16.54
N GLU A 37 -5.79 -8.79 17.80
CA GLU A 37 -7.12 -9.21 18.29
C GLU A 37 -7.87 -8.09 19.03
N ASP A 38 -7.32 -6.88 19.07
CA ASP A 38 -7.88 -5.77 19.81
C ASP A 38 -8.93 -5.01 19.00
N GLU A 39 -10.09 -4.72 19.59
CA GLU A 39 -11.12 -3.83 19.01
C GLU A 39 -10.53 -2.46 18.64
N ALA A 40 -9.56 -1.96 19.40
CA ALA A 40 -8.81 -0.76 19.09
C ALA A 40 -7.99 -0.85 17.80
N ALA A 41 -7.56 -2.03 17.35
CA ALA A 41 -6.88 -2.20 16.07
C ALA A 41 -7.82 -1.90 14.91
N ARG A 42 -9.06 -2.38 14.98
CA ARG A 42 -10.09 -2.10 13.98
C ARG A 42 -10.46 -0.61 13.93
N GLU A 43 -10.57 0.03 15.08
CA GLU A 43 -10.83 1.48 15.12
C GLU A 43 -9.70 2.27 14.45
N ARG A 44 -8.44 1.90 14.69
CA ARG A 44 -7.27 2.50 14.05
C ARG A 44 -7.25 2.24 12.53
N GLU A 45 -7.55 1.01 12.09
CA GLU A 45 -7.69 0.68 10.68
C GLU A 45 -8.67 1.61 9.96
N LEU A 46 -9.88 1.75 10.53
CA LEU A 46 -10.91 2.60 9.95
C LEU A 46 -10.56 4.09 10.02
N ALA A 47 -9.91 4.53 11.10
CA ALA A 47 -9.45 5.91 11.22
C ALA A 47 -8.36 6.23 10.18
N PHE A 48 -7.39 5.33 10.00
CA PHE A 48 -6.34 5.50 9.00
C PHE A 48 -6.91 5.48 7.57
N TRP A 49 -7.81 4.54 7.29
CA TRP A 49 -8.49 4.49 5.99
C TRP A 49 -9.25 5.80 5.69
N ARG A 50 -9.96 6.35 6.66
CA ARG A 50 -10.67 7.63 6.50
C ARG A 50 -9.72 8.82 6.30
N ALA A 51 -8.54 8.79 6.87
CA ALA A 51 -7.51 9.79 6.61
C ALA A 51 -6.90 9.66 5.20
N ALA A 52 -6.79 8.43 4.70
CA ALA A 52 -6.19 8.14 3.40
C ALA A 52 -7.16 8.36 2.23
N THR A 53 -8.47 8.25 2.43
CA THR A 53 -9.44 8.29 1.33
C THR A 53 -10.86 8.64 1.80
N ASN A 54 -11.66 9.12 0.84
CA ASN A 54 -13.10 9.29 1.00
C ASN A 54 -13.91 8.26 0.19
N PHE A 55 -13.23 7.34 -0.50
CA PHE A 55 -13.82 6.30 -1.35
C PHE A 55 -13.29 4.92 -0.95
N PRO A 56 -13.93 3.82 -1.39
CA PRO A 56 -13.54 2.48 -1.00
C PRO A 56 -12.05 2.19 -1.17
N ALA A 57 -11.49 2.40 -2.37
CA ALA A 57 -10.07 2.17 -2.61
C ALA A 57 -9.22 3.39 -2.21
N CYS A 58 -8.12 3.15 -1.49
CA CYS A 58 -7.13 4.19 -1.23
C CYS A 58 -6.32 4.47 -2.50
N GLU A 59 -6.38 5.69 -3.01
CA GLU A 59 -5.53 6.11 -4.10
C GLU A 59 -4.11 6.49 -3.58
N PRO A 60 -3.07 6.38 -4.42
CA PRO A 60 -1.68 6.49 -3.95
C PRO A 60 -1.33 7.82 -3.24
N LEU A 61 -1.89 8.94 -3.71
CA LEU A 61 -1.59 10.27 -3.16
C LEU A 61 -2.18 10.43 -1.76
N GLY A 62 -3.47 10.10 -1.57
CA GLY A 62 -4.12 10.17 -0.27
C GLY A 62 -3.53 9.20 0.75
N LEU A 63 -3.13 7.99 0.28
CA LEU A 63 -2.44 7.03 1.14
C LEU A 63 -1.08 7.59 1.60
N ALA A 64 -0.30 8.18 0.70
CA ALA A 64 0.98 8.80 1.06
C ALA A 64 0.82 9.97 2.05
N VAL A 65 -0.24 10.78 1.91
CA VAL A 65 -0.59 11.85 2.87
C VAL A 65 -0.86 11.27 4.25
N ALA A 66 -1.68 10.22 4.36
CA ALA A 66 -1.99 9.60 5.65
C ALA A 66 -0.74 8.99 6.32
N VAL A 67 0.13 8.34 5.53
CA VAL A 67 1.42 7.81 6.01
C VAL A 67 2.31 8.94 6.53
N HIS A 68 2.44 10.04 5.79
CA HIS A 68 3.22 11.20 6.18
C HIS A 68 2.72 11.79 7.51
N ASP A 69 1.41 11.97 7.64
CA ASP A 69 0.81 12.57 8.82
C ASP A 69 1.03 11.68 10.06
N ALA A 70 0.86 10.36 9.94
CA ALA A 70 1.15 9.42 11.01
C ALA A 70 2.64 9.45 11.46
N ILE A 71 3.57 9.54 10.51
CA ILE A 71 5.01 9.70 10.81
C ILE A 71 5.28 11.00 11.54
N THR A 72 4.70 12.10 11.08
CA THR A 72 4.89 13.45 11.63
C THR A 72 4.30 13.57 13.03
N GLU A 73 3.09 13.08 13.26
CA GLU A 73 2.40 13.09 14.55
C GLU A 73 3.18 12.31 15.63
N SER A 74 3.82 11.22 15.23
CA SER A 74 4.64 10.41 16.13
C SER A 74 6.06 10.93 16.34
N ALA A 75 6.45 12.01 15.63
CA ALA A 75 7.83 12.50 15.59
C ALA A 75 8.85 11.40 15.26
N SER A 76 8.46 10.44 14.44
CA SER A 76 9.29 9.28 14.07
C SER A 76 10.35 9.66 13.03
N PRO A 77 11.56 9.08 13.09
CA PRO A 77 12.59 9.31 12.07
C PRO A 77 12.38 8.50 10.78
N ILE A 78 11.18 8.03 10.53
CA ILE A 78 10.83 7.29 9.31
C ILE A 78 10.84 8.25 8.12
N ARG A 79 11.49 7.84 7.02
CA ARG A 79 11.45 8.52 5.72
C ARG A 79 10.34 7.91 4.88
N LEU A 80 9.73 8.74 4.04
CA LEU A 80 8.70 8.36 3.09
C LEU A 80 9.03 8.91 1.71
N GLU A 81 8.89 8.08 0.68
CA GLU A 81 8.95 8.47 -0.72
C GLU A 81 7.76 7.87 -1.47
N LEU A 82 7.08 8.67 -2.28
CA LEU A 82 6.01 8.23 -3.16
C LEU A 82 6.53 8.13 -4.60
N HIS A 83 6.41 6.96 -5.20
CA HIS A 83 6.58 6.75 -6.64
C HIS A 83 5.23 6.49 -7.29
N LEU A 84 4.84 7.39 -8.20
CA LEU A 84 3.62 7.27 -8.99
C LEU A 84 3.93 7.77 -10.41
N ASP A 85 4.12 6.85 -11.34
CA ASP A 85 4.58 7.12 -12.70
C ASP A 85 3.47 7.59 -13.66
N THR A 86 2.43 8.17 -13.09
CA THR A 86 1.37 8.87 -13.81
C THR A 86 1.01 10.19 -13.14
N THR A 87 0.63 11.17 -13.96
CA THR A 87 0.01 12.41 -13.49
C THR A 87 -1.53 12.39 -13.63
N ALA A 88 -2.06 11.38 -14.33
CA ALA A 88 -3.49 11.18 -14.46
C ALA A 88 -4.11 10.73 -13.12
N PRO A 89 -5.41 10.96 -12.89
CA PRO A 89 -6.14 10.36 -11.80
C PRO A 89 -6.10 8.83 -11.87
N THR A 90 -5.98 8.17 -10.73
CA THR A 90 -5.80 6.72 -10.58
C THR A 90 -7.05 6.05 -10.00
N LEU A 91 -7.21 4.73 -10.21
CA LEU A 91 -8.32 3.95 -9.65
C LEU A 91 -9.71 4.50 -10.00
N LEU A 92 -9.85 5.00 -11.22
CA LEU A 92 -11.11 5.55 -11.72
C LEU A 92 -11.76 4.69 -12.81
N GLU A 93 -11.25 3.49 -13.01
CA GLU A 93 -11.81 2.49 -13.91
C GLU A 93 -13.25 2.16 -13.47
N GLY A 94 -14.18 2.22 -14.40
CA GLY A 94 -15.59 1.95 -14.13
C GLY A 94 -16.39 3.11 -13.51
N TYR A 95 -15.79 4.29 -13.30
CA TYR A 95 -16.50 5.49 -12.87
C TYR A 95 -16.70 6.46 -14.02
N GLU A 96 -17.92 7.02 -14.13
CA GLU A 96 -18.33 7.95 -15.18
C GLU A 96 -19.09 9.16 -14.62
N GLY A 97 -19.25 10.19 -15.45
CA GLY A 97 -20.07 11.36 -15.14
C GLY A 97 -19.64 12.12 -13.87
N ASP A 98 -20.61 12.55 -13.07
CA ASP A 98 -20.39 13.38 -11.90
C ASP A 98 -19.56 12.67 -10.82
N GLU A 99 -19.71 11.35 -10.68
CA GLU A 99 -18.95 10.59 -9.69
C GLU A 99 -17.46 10.54 -10.05
N ARG A 100 -17.14 10.32 -11.31
CA ARG A 100 -15.76 10.39 -11.80
C ARG A 100 -15.17 11.77 -11.58
N THR A 101 -15.88 12.81 -12.00
CA THR A 101 -15.45 14.21 -11.83
C THR A 101 -15.19 14.54 -10.36
N PHE A 102 -16.04 14.09 -9.45
CA PHE A 102 -15.86 14.33 -8.03
C PHE A 102 -14.61 13.61 -7.48
N ARG A 103 -14.36 12.36 -7.89
CA ARG A 103 -13.15 11.62 -7.50
C ARG A 103 -11.88 12.27 -8.03
N GLU A 104 -11.89 12.77 -9.27
CA GLU A 104 -10.78 13.53 -9.86
C GLU A 104 -10.47 14.78 -9.04
N GLN A 105 -11.50 15.53 -8.60
CA GLN A 105 -11.32 16.70 -7.75
C GLN A 105 -10.70 16.35 -6.38
N LEU A 106 -11.07 15.22 -5.78
CA LEU A 106 -10.48 14.78 -4.53
C LEU A 106 -9.01 14.37 -4.69
N GLN A 107 -8.66 13.69 -5.78
CA GLN A 107 -7.26 13.36 -6.06
C GLN A 107 -6.42 14.60 -6.35
N GLU A 108 -6.99 15.63 -6.97
CA GLU A 108 -6.29 16.91 -7.12
C GLU A 108 -6.03 17.59 -5.77
N GLN A 109 -6.96 17.49 -4.82
CA GLN A 109 -6.72 17.93 -3.44
C GLN A 109 -5.61 17.12 -2.78
N SER A 110 -5.62 15.77 -2.88
CA SER A 110 -4.55 14.91 -2.36
C SER A 110 -3.19 15.30 -2.98
N ARG A 111 -3.14 15.62 -4.27
CA ARG A 111 -1.93 16.09 -4.96
C ARG A 111 -1.41 17.40 -4.38
N ALA A 112 -2.31 18.36 -4.12
CA ALA A 112 -1.95 19.61 -3.47
C ALA A 112 -1.45 19.38 -2.03
N GLU A 113 -2.01 18.44 -1.32
CA GLU A 113 -1.58 18.05 0.03
C GLU A 113 -0.20 17.37 0.04
N VAL A 114 0.08 16.48 -0.91
CA VAL A 114 1.42 15.90 -1.12
C VAL A 114 2.46 17.01 -1.29
N ALA A 115 2.17 17.99 -2.17
CA ALA A 115 3.06 19.11 -2.41
C ALA A 115 3.23 20.02 -1.17
N SER A 116 2.14 20.33 -0.46
CA SER A 116 2.16 21.22 0.71
C SER A 116 2.91 20.64 1.91
N ARG A 117 2.89 19.30 2.06
CA ARG A 117 3.64 18.57 3.10
C ARG A 117 5.09 18.33 2.73
N GLY A 118 5.50 18.65 1.49
CA GLY A 118 6.84 18.37 0.99
C GLY A 118 7.15 16.88 0.86
N ILE A 119 6.12 16.06 0.64
CA ILE A 119 6.29 14.62 0.37
C ILE A 119 7.08 14.48 -0.92
N GLN A 120 8.17 13.73 -0.87
CA GLN A 120 8.99 13.47 -2.05
C GLN A 120 8.22 12.55 -3.01
N GLN A 121 7.79 13.11 -4.13
CA GLN A 121 7.10 12.39 -5.19
C GLN A 121 8.00 12.23 -6.41
N HIS A 122 8.08 11.01 -6.93
CA HIS A 122 8.76 10.63 -8.16
C HIS A 122 7.73 10.19 -9.21
N THR A 123 7.88 10.71 -10.44
CA THR A 123 6.99 10.40 -11.57
C THR A 123 7.68 9.62 -12.68
N ASP A 124 8.97 9.37 -12.53
CA ASP A 124 9.71 8.54 -13.47
C ASP A 124 9.32 7.07 -13.30
N PRO A 125 9.29 6.28 -14.40
CA PRO A 125 9.02 4.86 -14.33
C PRO A 125 9.96 4.14 -13.36
N LEU A 126 9.40 3.36 -12.45
CA LEU A 126 10.14 2.58 -11.46
C LEU A 126 10.18 1.10 -11.91
N SER A 127 11.37 0.55 -12.14
CA SER A 127 11.50 -0.85 -12.54
C SER A 127 11.37 -1.81 -11.36
N ILE A 128 11.06 -3.07 -11.65
CA ILE A 128 10.98 -4.10 -10.60
C ILE A 128 12.34 -4.35 -9.95
N GLU A 129 13.43 -4.21 -10.70
CA GLU A 129 14.80 -4.33 -10.18
C GLU A 129 15.07 -3.24 -9.13
N GLN A 130 14.69 -1.99 -9.42
CA GLN A 130 14.85 -0.88 -8.47
C GLN A 130 14.02 -1.11 -7.20
N ILE A 131 12.80 -1.64 -7.32
CA ILE A 131 11.97 -1.99 -6.15
C ILE A 131 12.66 -3.09 -5.33
N THR A 132 13.08 -4.17 -5.98
CA THR A 132 13.68 -5.31 -5.28
C THR A 132 15.03 -4.97 -4.67
N GLU A 133 15.84 -4.11 -5.30
CA GLU A 133 17.09 -3.60 -4.73
C GLU A 133 16.84 -2.80 -3.44
N ARG A 134 15.84 -1.92 -3.43
CA ARG A 134 15.47 -1.12 -2.24
C ARG A 134 14.94 -2.00 -1.12
N VAL A 135 14.08 -2.96 -1.43
CA VAL A 135 13.56 -3.92 -0.44
C VAL A 135 14.68 -4.81 0.10
N ALA A 136 15.61 -5.26 -0.75
CA ALA A 136 16.80 -6.01 -0.31
C ALA A 136 17.74 -5.18 0.58
N ALA A 137 17.75 -3.85 0.41
CA ALA A 137 18.48 -2.92 1.26
C ALA A 137 17.78 -2.63 2.61
N GLY A 138 16.58 -3.18 2.83
CA GLY A 138 15.84 -3.08 4.10
C GLY A 138 14.75 -2.00 4.11
N GLU A 139 14.41 -1.40 2.98
CA GLU A 139 13.24 -0.55 2.88
C GLU A 139 11.96 -1.40 2.77
N LEU A 140 10.85 -0.90 3.25
CA LEU A 140 9.54 -1.50 3.03
C LEU A 140 8.85 -0.79 1.87
N ALA A 141 8.26 -1.57 0.97
CA ALA A 141 7.51 -1.05 -0.16
C ALA A 141 6.02 -1.41 -0.01
N VAL A 142 5.18 -0.40 0.17
CA VAL A 142 3.72 -0.54 0.08
C VAL A 142 3.36 -0.41 -1.39
N LEU A 143 2.90 -1.51 -1.99
CA LEU A 143 2.72 -1.68 -3.43
C LEU A 143 1.25 -1.71 -3.79
N LEU A 144 0.85 -0.88 -4.75
CA LEU A 144 -0.42 -1.06 -5.47
C LEU A 144 -0.24 -2.20 -6.48
N ILE A 145 -1.10 -3.19 -6.44
CA ILE A 145 -1.05 -4.35 -7.32
C ILE A 145 -2.39 -4.58 -8.01
N GLU A 146 -2.34 -5.24 -9.15
CA GLU A 146 -3.47 -5.95 -9.77
C GLU A 146 -3.57 -7.33 -9.13
N GLU A 147 -4.74 -7.68 -8.60
CA GLU A 147 -4.95 -8.92 -7.85
C GLU A 147 -5.24 -10.13 -8.76
N GLU A 148 -5.57 -9.91 -10.03
CA GLU A 148 -5.93 -10.98 -10.98
C GLU A 148 -4.93 -12.15 -11.01
N PRO A 149 -3.60 -11.96 -11.00
CA PRO A 149 -2.64 -13.07 -11.02
C PRO A 149 -2.69 -13.96 -9.77
N MET A 150 -3.28 -13.48 -8.67
CA MET A 150 -3.40 -14.23 -7.41
C MET A 150 -4.79 -14.85 -7.23
N HIS A 151 -5.85 -14.14 -7.60
CA HIS A 151 -7.22 -14.49 -7.22
C HIS A 151 -8.20 -14.57 -8.38
N ASP A 152 -7.74 -14.51 -9.64
CA ASP A 152 -8.59 -14.49 -10.85
C ASP A 152 -9.64 -13.33 -10.85
N VAL A 153 -9.39 -12.26 -10.11
CA VAL A 153 -10.28 -11.10 -10.01
C VAL A 153 -9.46 -9.84 -10.25
N SER A 154 -9.84 -9.08 -11.29
CA SER A 154 -9.21 -7.77 -11.55
C SER A 154 -9.72 -6.75 -10.54
N THR A 155 -8.87 -6.40 -9.58
CA THR A 155 -9.16 -5.39 -8.56
C THR A 155 -7.85 -4.76 -8.03
N PRO A 156 -7.87 -3.46 -7.72
CA PRO A 156 -6.73 -2.83 -7.08
C PRO A 156 -6.58 -3.33 -5.65
N HIS A 157 -5.36 -3.71 -5.30
CA HIS A 157 -5.04 -4.17 -3.96
C HIS A 157 -3.71 -3.59 -3.48
N TRP A 158 -3.52 -3.51 -2.15
CA TRP A 158 -2.31 -3.02 -1.56
C TRP A 158 -1.67 -4.08 -0.68
N VAL A 159 -0.38 -4.31 -0.91
CA VAL A 159 0.44 -5.28 -0.14
C VAL A 159 1.73 -4.62 0.33
N VAL A 160 2.46 -5.27 1.25
CA VAL A 160 3.78 -4.82 1.71
C VAL A 160 4.85 -5.80 1.25
N ALA A 161 5.80 -5.34 0.43
CA ALA A 161 7.02 -6.06 0.15
C ALA A 161 8.08 -5.71 1.22
N HIS A 162 8.67 -6.73 1.84
CA HIS A 162 9.56 -6.53 3.00
C HIS A 162 10.87 -7.32 2.93
N SER A 163 11.01 -8.26 2.01
CA SER A 163 12.24 -9.06 1.88
C SER A 163 12.39 -9.62 0.48
N VAL A 164 13.63 -9.80 0.04
CA VAL A 164 13.97 -10.44 -1.23
C VAL A 164 14.92 -11.59 -0.98
N LYS A 165 14.63 -12.76 -1.57
CA LYS A 165 15.44 -13.98 -1.48
C LYS A 165 15.64 -14.56 -2.88
N GLY A 166 16.76 -14.25 -3.52
CA GLY A 166 17.01 -14.62 -4.90
C GLY A 166 16.04 -13.90 -5.85
N ASP A 167 15.25 -14.66 -6.58
CA ASP A 167 14.21 -14.17 -7.50
C ASP A 167 12.80 -14.12 -6.87
N THR A 168 12.72 -14.20 -5.55
CA THR A 168 11.47 -14.22 -4.79
C THR A 168 11.40 -13.02 -3.88
N VAL A 169 10.26 -12.30 -3.90
CA VAL A 169 9.90 -11.25 -2.96
C VAL A 169 8.93 -11.82 -1.93
N LEU A 170 9.14 -11.51 -0.67
CA LEU A 170 8.18 -11.83 0.39
C LEU A 170 7.23 -10.65 0.61
N LEU A 171 5.96 -10.93 0.50
CA LEU A 171 4.88 -9.97 0.70
C LEU A 171 4.13 -10.25 2.00
N ASN A 172 3.60 -9.20 2.61
CA ASN A 172 2.51 -9.29 3.57
C ASN A 172 1.23 -8.82 2.87
N ASP A 173 0.29 -9.73 2.69
CA ASP A 173 -1.02 -9.45 2.11
C ASP A 173 -2.04 -9.24 3.24
N PRO A 174 -2.68 -8.08 3.35
CA PRO A 174 -3.69 -7.86 4.39
C PRO A 174 -5.00 -8.63 4.15
N TRP A 175 -5.23 -9.19 2.96
CA TRP A 175 -6.44 -9.92 2.63
C TRP A 175 -6.31 -11.42 2.91
N ILE A 176 -7.39 -12.01 3.43
CA ILE A 176 -7.53 -13.46 3.64
C ILE A 176 -8.87 -13.90 3.05
N THR A 177 -8.84 -14.83 2.09
CA THR A 177 -10.06 -15.43 1.51
C THR A 177 -10.51 -16.61 2.37
N ALA A 178 -11.02 -16.33 3.56
CA ALA A 178 -11.43 -17.36 4.52
C ALA A 178 -12.46 -18.36 3.96
N GLN A 179 -13.29 -17.94 3.01
CA GLN A 179 -14.25 -18.82 2.32
C GLN A 179 -13.57 -19.89 1.45
N GLN A 180 -12.33 -19.67 1.05
CA GLN A 180 -11.48 -20.61 0.32
C GLN A 180 -10.58 -21.43 1.23
N GLY A 181 -10.66 -21.19 2.55
CA GLY A 181 -9.87 -21.89 3.55
C GLY A 181 -8.52 -21.25 3.86
N GLU A 182 -8.27 -20.05 3.36
CA GLU A 182 -7.05 -19.30 3.69
C GLU A 182 -7.06 -18.83 5.14
N THR A 183 -5.86 -18.72 5.68
CA THR A 183 -5.57 -18.22 7.02
C THR A 183 -4.49 -17.15 6.94
N TRP A 184 -4.21 -16.47 8.03
CA TRP A 184 -3.12 -15.49 8.10
C TRP A 184 -1.74 -16.07 7.73
N VAL A 185 -1.56 -17.39 7.86
CA VAL A 185 -0.30 -18.08 7.50
C VAL A 185 -0.06 -18.04 5.99
N ASP A 186 -1.13 -18.04 5.21
CA ASP A 186 -1.04 -18.02 3.74
C ASP A 186 -0.72 -16.63 3.19
N SER A 187 -1.08 -15.58 3.94
CA SER A 187 -0.93 -14.18 3.54
C SER A 187 0.28 -13.47 4.19
N HIS A 188 0.88 -14.10 5.20
CA HIS A 188 2.08 -13.62 5.87
C HIS A 188 3.33 -14.25 5.27
N ASP A 189 4.34 -13.43 4.92
CA ASP A 189 5.54 -13.88 4.20
C ASP A 189 5.23 -14.62 2.88
N LEU A 190 4.17 -14.21 2.18
CA LEU A 190 3.74 -14.78 0.92
C LEU A 190 4.86 -14.69 -0.13
N PRO A 191 5.40 -15.82 -0.64
CA PRO A 191 6.47 -15.78 -1.62
C PRO A 191 5.91 -15.55 -3.03
N VAL A 192 6.33 -14.47 -3.68
CA VAL A 192 5.98 -14.15 -5.07
C VAL A 192 7.25 -14.00 -5.89
N SER A 193 7.30 -14.60 -7.08
CA SER A 193 8.45 -14.41 -7.96
C SER A 193 8.54 -12.98 -8.47
N VAL A 194 9.76 -12.47 -8.64
CA VAL A 194 9.99 -11.11 -9.17
C VAL A 194 9.25 -10.90 -10.49
N ALA A 195 9.23 -11.92 -11.38
CA ALA A 195 8.56 -11.82 -12.67
C ALA A 195 7.04 -11.73 -12.58
N VAL A 196 6.42 -12.40 -11.60
CA VAL A 196 4.97 -12.29 -11.35
C VAL A 196 4.66 -10.95 -10.69
N LEU A 197 5.46 -10.53 -9.70
CA LEU A 197 5.28 -9.24 -9.04
C LEU A 197 5.40 -8.07 -10.04
N ASP A 198 6.30 -8.15 -11.03
CA ASP A 198 6.44 -7.13 -12.07
C ASP A 198 5.15 -6.94 -12.89
N GLN A 199 4.42 -8.03 -13.13
CA GLN A 199 3.11 -7.97 -13.80
C GLN A 199 2.04 -7.39 -12.86
N MET A 200 2.05 -7.80 -11.59
CA MET A 200 1.04 -7.37 -10.60
C MET A 200 1.12 -5.87 -10.30
N ILE A 201 2.31 -5.28 -10.25
CA ILE A 201 2.49 -3.84 -9.93
C ILE A 201 2.18 -2.90 -11.09
N ALA A 202 1.83 -3.40 -12.27
CA ALA A 202 1.40 -2.63 -13.43
C ALA A 202 -0.13 -2.58 -13.47
N TYR A 203 -0.73 -1.60 -12.79
CA TYR A 203 -2.18 -1.48 -12.65
C TYR A 203 -2.79 -0.48 -13.65
N GLY A 204 -4.02 -0.76 -14.12
CA GLY A 204 -4.81 0.14 -14.96
C GLY A 204 -4.49 0.11 -16.45
N ASP A 205 -5.23 0.92 -17.22
CA ASP A 205 -5.03 1.10 -18.67
C ASP A 205 -5.17 2.61 -19.04
N PRO A 206 -4.09 3.31 -19.46
CA PRO A 206 -2.71 2.81 -19.52
C PRO A 206 -2.15 2.40 -18.14
N ALA A 207 -1.31 1.36 -18.13
CA ALA A 207 -0.75 0.85 -16.89
C ALA A 207 0.16 1.88 -16.20
N TYR A 208 0.07 1.92 -14.86
CA TYR A 208 0.91 2.76 -13.99
C TYR A 208 1.33 1.98 -12.74
N ARG A 209 2.35 2.46 -12.06
CA ARG A 209 2.85 1.90 -10.79
C ARG A 209 2.67 2.91 -9.67
N GLY A 210 2.10 2.43 -8.55
CA GLY A 210 1.97 3.17 -7.30
C GLY A 210 2.75 2.46 -6.20
N VAL A 211 3.81 3.10 -5.68
CA VAL A 211 4.67 2.54 -4.63
C VAL A 211 4.97 3.59 -3.58
N ILE A 212 4.78 3.24 -2.31
CA ILE A 212 5.20 4.06 -1.18
C ILE A 212 6.32 3.33 -0.46
N PHE A 213 7.53 3.90 -0.51
CA PHE A 213 8.65 3.40 0.28
C PHE A 213 8.68 4.07 1.64
N VAL A 214 8.90 3.26 2.67
CA VAL A 214 9.15 3.72 4.03
C VAL A 214 10.40 3.05 4.60
N ALA A 215 11.24 3.82 5.29
CA ALA A 215 12.48 3.36 5.89
C ALA A 215 12.90 4.23 7.09
N ARG A 216 13.74 3.71 7.96
CA ARG A 216 14.41 4.47 9.02
C ARG A 216 15.65 5.20 8.53
#